data_c86482be5722da0aa5c7d0b66fbac892
#
_entry.id   c86482be5722da0aa5c7d0b66fbac892
#
_cell.length_a   1.000
_cell.length_b   1.000
_cell.length_c   1.000
_cell.angle_alpha   90.00
_cell.angle_beta   90.00
_cell.angle_gamma   90.00
#
_symmetry.space_group_name_H-M   'P 1'
#
loop_
_entity.id
_entity.type
_entity.pdbx_description
1 polymer ?
#
loop_
_entity_poly.entity_id
_entity_poly.type
_entity_poly.pdbx_seq_one_letter_code
_entity_poly.pdbx_strand_id
1 'polypeptide(L)'
;MTFKSLNENGKVTDEWTVFSVGGGALAEEGHDKGATPDIYNMSRMSEILYWCERTGRNYWEYVQQCEDEDIWDYLAEVWKTMKESIERGLDQEGVLPGPLNLRRKASTYYIKAKGYKDNLRSRGLVFSYALAVSEENASGGKIVTAPTCGSCGVVPAVLYHLQKSRDFSDTRILRALATAGLIGNIVKHNASISGAEAGCQAEVGVACSMASAAASQLFGGSPAQIEYAAETVSYTHLRAH
;
A
#
# COMPACT_ATOMS: atom_id res chain seq x y z
N MET A 1 10.16 19.76 -10.12
CA MET A 1 11.26 19.16 -10.92
C MET A 1 10.99 19.48 -12.37
N THR A 2 11.99 20.02 -13.08
CA THR A 2 11.84 20.38 -14.50
C THR A 2 12.68 19.43 -15.34
N PHE A 3 12.05 18.81 -16.33
CA PHE A 3 12.68 17.94 -17.31
C PHE A 3 12.80 18.67 -18.62
N LYS A 4 13.92 18.47 -19.32
CA LYS A 4 14.17 19.07 -20.65
C LYS A 4 14.61 17.97 -21.59
N SER A 5 13.89 17.80 -22.71
CA SER A 5 14.38 16.99 -23.82
C SER A 5 15.31 17.82 -24.70
N LEU A 6 16.42 17.22 -25.10
CA LEU A 6 17.43 17.86 -25.94
C LEU A 6 17.54 17.09 -27.26
N ASN A 7 17.65 17.80 -28.38
CA ASN A 7 18.01 17.17 -29.65
C ASN A 7 19.52 16.85 -29.71
N GLU A 8 19.96 16.22 -30.79
CA GLU A 8 21.37 15.83 -31.03
C GLU A 8 22.36 17.00 -30.97
N ASN A 9 21.89 18.23 -31.19
CA ASN A 9 22.67 19.45 -31.11
C ASN A 9 22.63 20.14 -29.74
N GLY A 10 22.03 19.48 -28.73
CA GLY A 10 21.93 20.04 -27.37
C GLY A 10 20.88 21.13 -27.19
N LYS A 11 20.03 21.40 -28.19
CA LYS A 11 18.95 22.38 -28.09
C LYS A 11 17.73 21.76 -27.42
N VAL A 12 17.15 22.51 -26.45
CA VAL A 12 15.88 22.10 -25.81
C VAL A 12 14.77 22.02 -26.85
N THR A 13 14.15 20.87 -26.95
CA THR A 13 13.01 20.60 -27.83
C THR A 13 11.68 20.59 -27.07
N ASP A 14 11.73 20.25 -25.78
CA ASP A 14 10.57 20.22 -24.92
C ASP A 14 10.99 20.47 -23.45
N GLU A 15 10.10 21.09 -22.69
CA GLU A 15 10.33 21.37 -21.26
C GLU A 15 9.04 21.05 -20.48
N TRP A 16 9.18 20.28 -19.41
CA TRP A 16 8.09 19.78 -18.62
C TRP A 16 8.39 19.89 -17.13
N THR A 17 7.52 20.56 -16.38
CA THR A 17 7.67 20.78 -14.94
C THR A 17 6.60 20.01 -14.16
N VAL A 18 7.06 19.20 -13.22
CA VAL A 18 6.24 18.34 -12.37
C VAL A 18 6.51 18.65 -10.90
N PHE A 19 5.45 18.79 -10.13
CA PHE A 19 5.48 19.00 -8.69
C PHE A 19 5.00 17.73 -7.96
N SER A 20 5.72 17.33 -6.90
CA SER A 20 5.21 16.34 -5.95
C SER A 20 4.29 17.07 -4.98
N VAL A 21 3.04 16.61 -4.89
CA VAL A 21 2.02 17.20 -4.00
C VAL A 21 1.73 16.32 -2.78
N GLY A 22 2.59 15.35 -2.53
CA GLY A 22 2.46 14.41 -1.40
C GLY A 22 1.69 13.13 -1.76
N GLY A 23 1.80 12.10 -0.92
CA GLY A 23 1.11 10.82 -1.10
C GLY A 23 1.41 10.06 -2.40
N GLY A 24 2.48 10.42 -3.12
CA GLY A 24 2.81 9.88 -4.44
C GLY A 24 2.09 10.58 -5.59
N ALA A 25 1.25 11.57 -5.33
CA ALA A 25 0.57 12.34 -6.36
C ALA A 25 1.50 13.38 -7.01
N LEU A 26 1.30 13.58 -8.32
CA LEU A 26 2.03 14.55 -9.12
C LEU A 26 1.07 15.59 -9.69
N ALA A 27 1.48 16.85 -9.66
CA ALA A 27 0.83 17.95 -10.37
C ALA A 27 1.73 18.46 -11.48
N GLU A 28 1.14 18.81 -12.61
CA GLU A 28 1.86 19.38 -13.75
C GLU A 28 1.48 20.85 -13.92
N GLU A 29 2.44 21.68 -14.28
CA GLU A 29 2.19 23.10 -14.55
C GLU A 29 1.28 23.23 -15.79
N GLY A 30 0.12 23.89 -15.62
CA GLY A 30 -0.84 24.07 -16.72
C GLY A 30 -1.78 22.91 -17.01
N HIS A 31 -1.68 21.80 -16.29
CA HIS A 31 -2.61 20.67 -16.39
C HIS A 31 -3.42 20.55 -15.09
N ASP A 32 -4.61 21.09 -15.10
CA ASP A 32 -5.60 20.81 -14.06
C ASP A 32 -6.12 19.39 -14.34
N LYS A 33 -5.72 18.41 -13.52
CA LYS A 33 -6.37 17.09 -13.53
C LYS A 33 -7.78 17.33 -13.02
N GLY A 34 -8.73 17.37 -13.91
CA GLY A 34 -10.13 17.51 -13.57
C GLY A 34 -10.50 16.60 -12.40
N ALA A 35 -11.43 17.04 -11.56
CA ALA A 35 -11.86 16.30 -10.37
C ALA A 35 -12.15 14.84 -10.75
N THR A 36 -11.43 13.91 -10.14
CA THR A 36 -11.72 12.47 -10.29
C THR A 36 -13.14 12.25 -9.78
N PRO A 37 -14.05 11.65 -10.57
CA PRO A 37 -15.42 11.42 -10.11
C PRO A 37 -15.41 10.61 -8.83
N ASP A 38 -16.25 11.01 -7.86
CA ASP A 38 -16.44 10.25 -6.63
C ASP A 38 -17.39 9.08 -6.96
N ILE A 39 -16.82 7.89 -7.13
CA ILE A 39 -17.58 6.69 -7.46
C ILE A 39 -18.14 5.96 -6.24
N TYR A 40 -17.66 6.31 -5.03
CA TYR A 40 -18.13 5.74 -3.78
C TYR A 40 -19.18 6.64 -3.16
N ASN A 41 -20.44 6.17 -3.10
CA ASN A 41 -21.57 6.92 -2.57
C ASN A 41 -21.64 6.99 -1.04
N MET A 42 -20.81 6.21 -0.33
CA MET A 42 -20.67 6.22 1.13
C MET A 42 -19.25 6.63 1.50
N SER A 43 -19.14 7.68 2.31
CA SER A 43 -17.87 8.27 2.70
C SER A 43 -17.41 7.88 4.12
N ARG A 44 -18.28 7.24 4.91
CA ARG A 44 -17.99 6.85 6.28
C ARG A 44 -18.01 5.33 6.44
N MET A 45 -17.09 4.82 7.23
CA MET A 45 -17.00 3.40 7.52
C MET A 45 -18.27 2.84 8.16
N SER A 46 -18.93 3.61 9.04
CA SER A 46 -20.19 3.23 9.69
C SER A 46 -21.35 3.03 8.69
N GLU A 47 -21.38 3.81 7.61
CA GLU A 47 -22.41 3.69 6.56
C GLU A 47 -22.20 2.39 5.78
N ILE A 48 -20.95 2.08 5.43
CA ILE A 48 -20.60 0.85 4.69
C ILE A 48 -20.80 -0.37 5.57
N LEU A 49 -20.45 -0.29 6.86
CA LEU A 49 -20.72 -1.37 7.84
C LEU A 49 -22.22 -1.66 7.91
N TYR A 50 -23.05 -0.63 8.06
CA TYR A 50 -24.51 -0.77 8.06
C TYR A 50 -25.04 -1.40 6.77
N TRP A 51 -24.49 -1.02 5.61
CA TRP A 51 -24.81 -1.64 4.34
C TRP A 51 -24.44 -3.13 4.32
N CYS A 52 -23.24 -3.49 4.80
CA CYS A 52 -22.80 -4.88 4.91
C CYS A 52 -23.74 -5.72 5.78
N GLU A 53 -24.12 -5.19 6.95
CA GLU A 53 -25.04 -5.88 7.88
C GLU A 53 -26.44 -6.09 7.27
N ARG A 54 -26.96 -5.09 6.59
CA ARG A 54 -28.29 -5.19 5.96
C ARG A 54 -28.35 -6.09 4.75
N THR A 55 -27.25 -6.18 3.99
CA THR A 55 -27.22 -6.95 2.74
C THR A 55 -26.63 -8.35 2.91
N GLY A 56 -25.98 -8.61 4.05
CA GLY A 56 -25.22 -9.84 4.28
C GLY A 56 -23.94 -9.93 3.46
N ARG A 57 -23.47 -8.80 2.90
CA ARG A 57 -22.28 -8.71 2.04
C ARG A 57 -21.07 -8.19 2.81
N ASN A 58 -19.89 -8.31 2.18
CA ASN A 58 -18.61 -7.85 2.70
C ASN A 58 -18.13 -6.56 2.03
N TYR A 59 -17.08 -5.93 2.57
CA TYR A 59 -16.49 -4.70 2.03
C TYR A 59 -16.00 -4.82 0.59
N TRP A 60 -15.38 -5.93 0.21
CA TRP A 60 -14.93 -6.16 -1.17
C TRP A 60 -16.11 -6.23 -2.16
N GLU A 61 -17.29 -6.65 -1.72
CA GLU A 61 -18.51 -6.67 -2.55
C GLU A 61 -19.10 -5.27 -2.72
N TYR A 62 -18.89 -4.39 -1.73
CA TYR A 62 -19.20 -2.97 -1.88
C TYR A 62 -18.27 -2.31 -2.92
N VAL A 63 -16.97 -2.60 -2.86
CA VAL A 63 -16.03 -2.14 -3.89
C VAL A 63 -16.46 -2.63 -5.28
N GLN A 64 -16.76 -3.91 -5.42
CA GLN A 64 -17.24 -4.49 -6.68
C GLN A 64 -18.53 -3.83 -7.20
N GLN A 65 -19.38 -3.33 -6.32
CA GLN A 65 -20.62 -2.64 -6.70
C GLN A 65 -20.37 -1.20 -7.20
N CYS A 66 -19.33 -0.55 -6.69
CA CYS A 66 -19.02 0.85 -7.00
C CYS A 66 -18.06 1.00 -8.18
N GLU A 67 -17.16 0.06 -8.38
CA GLU A 67 -16.12 0.06 -9.41
C GLU A 67 -16.58 -0.66 -10.66
N ASP A 68 -15.93 -0.37 -11.79
CA ASP A 68 -16.14 -1.07 -13.05
C ASP A 68 -15.54 -2.50 -13.02
N GLU A 69 -15.90 -3.34 -13.98
CA GLU A 69 -15.47 -4.76 -14.02
C GLU A 69 -13.96 -4.95 -14.11
N ASP A 70 -13.22 -3.98 -14.64
CA ASP A 70 -11.78 -3.99 -14.79
C ASP A 70 -11.01 -3.83 -13.45
N ILE A 71 -11.70 -3.50 -12.35
CA ILE A 71 -11.09 -3.39 -11.02
C ILE A 71 -10.32 -4.66 -10.63
N TRP A 72 -10.80 -5.83 -11.03
CA TRP A 72 -10.14 -7.09 -10.68
C TRP A 72 -8.84 -7.30 -11.45
N ASP A 73 -8.80 -6.91 -12.72
CA ASP A 73 -7.58 -6.94 -13.53
C ASP A 73 -6.56 -5.93 -13.01
N TYR A 74 -7.01 -4.74 -12.62
CA TYR A 74 -6.17 -3.74 -11.97
C TYR A 74 -5.59 -4.25 -10.65
N LEU A 75 -6.41 -4.82 -9.76
CA LEU A 75 -5.94 -5.39 -8.50
C LEU A 75 -5.01 -6.59 -8.70
N ALA A 76 -5.20 -7.37 -9.76
CA ALA A 76 -4.29 -8.46 -10.13
C ALA A 76 -2.89 -7.91 -10.53
N GLU A 77 -2.84 -6.84 -11.33
CA GLU A 77 -1.57 -6.17 -11.66
C GLU A 77 -0.92 -5.52 -10.43
N VAL A 78 -1.72 -4.91 -9.55
CA VAL A 78 -1.27 -4.39 -8.25
C VAL A 78 -0.62 -5.50 -7.42
N TRP A 79 -1.30 -6.63 -7.26
CA TRP A 79 -0.79 -7.76 -6.49
C TRP A 79 0.47 -8.36 -7.11
N LYS A 80 0.52 -8.50 -8.42
CA LYS A 80 1.71 -8.95 -9.15
C LYS A 80 2.89 -8.02 -8.88
N THR A 81 2.70 -6.71 -9.01
CA THR A 81 3.74 -5.70 -8.76
C THR A 81 4.22 -5.73 -7.30
N MET A 82 3.32 -5.92 -6.33
CA MET A 82 3.67 -6.09 -4.92
C MET A 82 4.57 -7.32 -4.69
N LYS A 83 4.22 -8.46 -5.26
CA LYS A 83 5.03 -9.69 -5.18
C LYS A 83 6.41 -9.50 -5.79
N GLU A 84 6.47 -9.00 -7.01
CA GLU A 84 7.71 -8.75 -7.72
C GLU A 84 8.64 -7.77 -6.98
N SER A 85 8.09 -6.73 -6.35
CA SER A 85 8.90 -5.78 -5.57
C SER A 85 9.53 -6.43 -4.34
N ILE A 86 8.82 -7.33 -3.65
CA ILE A 86 9.38 -8.11 -2.55
C ILE A 86 10.50 -9.01 -3.04
N GLU A 87 10.25 -9.78 -4.10
CA GLU A 87 11.20 -10.75 -4.64
C GLU A 87 12.48 -10.05 -5.10
N ARG A 88 12.38 -8.96 -5.89
CA ARG A 88 13.55 -8.17 -6.30
C ARG A 88 14.33 -7.61 -5.09
N GLY A 89 13.62 -7.02 -4.11
CA GLY A 89 14.29 -6.44 -2.95
C GLY A 89 14.98 -7.44 -2.04
N LEU A 90 14.49 -8.69 -1.99
CA LEU A 90 15.14 -9.78 -1.26
C LEU A 90 16.43 -10.27 -1.94
N ASP A 91 16.52 -10.17 -3.26
CA ASP A 91 17.68 -10.59 -4.04
C ASP A 91 18.76 -9.51 -4.15
N GLN A 92 18.47 -8.27 -3.72
CA GLN A 92 19.39 -7.15 -3.80
C GLN A 92 20.23 -7.01 -2.52
N GLU A 93 21.52 -6.79 -2.72
CA GLU A 93 22.50 -6.51 -1.67
C GLU A 93 23.25 -5.18 -1.93
N GLY A 94 24.12 -4.80 -1.03
CA GLY A 94 24.96 -3.61 -1.19
C GLY A 94 24.41 -2.38 -0.46
N VAL A 95 24.51 -1.22 -1.10
CA VAL A 95 24.22 0.09 -0.51
C VAL A 95 23.12 0.78 -1.30
N LEU A 96 22.17 1.41 -0.60
CA LEU A 96 21.12 2.22 -1.19
C LEU A 96 21.71 3.50 -1.82
N PRO A 97 21.12 4.01 -2.91
CA PRO A 97 21.51 5.29 -3.48
C PRO A 97 21.39 6.45 -2.47
N GLY A 98 22.26 7.42 -2.60
CA GLY A 98 22.23 8.63 -1.79
C GLY A 98 23.45 8.82 -0.88
N PRO A 99 23.56 9.98 -0.23
CA PRO A 99 24.76 10.37 0.51
C PRO A 99 24.95 9.63 1.85
N LEU A 100 23.91 8.93 2.35
CA LEU A 100 23.95 8.28 3.65
C LEU A 100 24.63 6.91 3.64
N ASN A 101 24.90 6.34 2.48
CA ASN A 101 25.52 5.02 2.31
C ASN A 101 24.84 3.93 3.15
N LEU A 102 23.51 3.94 3.19
CA LEU A 102 22.72 2.97 3.94
C LEU A 102 22.81 1.58 3.32
N ARG A 103 23.22 0.60 4.11
CA ARG A 103 23.26 -0.79 3.66
C ARG A 103 21.86 -1.37 3.52
N ARG A 104 21.63 -2.13 2.44
CA ARG A 104 20.45 -2.99 2.32
C ARG A 104 20.44 -4.05 3.41
N LYS A 105 19.29 -4.35 3.96
CA LYS A 105 19.10 -5.26 5.11
C LYS A 105 18.11 -6.38 4.82
N ALA A 106 17.23 -6.21 3.82
CA ALA A 106 16.14 -7.14 3.54
C ALA A 106 16.62 -8.58 3.37
N SER A 107 17.60 -8.81 2.47
CA SER A 107 18.20 -10.13 2.23
C SER A 107 18.78 -10.75 3.51
N THR A 108 19.58 -9.98 4.26
CA THR A 108 20.19 -10.46 5.51
C THR A 108 19.15 -10.83 6.56
N TYR A 109 18.10 -10.01 6.74
CA TYR A 109 17.01 -10.29 7.69
C TYR A 109 16.19 -11.51 7.25
N TYR A 110 15.96 -11.67 5.97
CA TYR A 110 15.26 -12.83 5.40
C TYR A 110 16.00 -14.13 5.69
N ILE A 111 17.32 -14.17 5.45
CA ILE A 111 18.16 -15.34 5.73
C ILE A 111 18.11 -15.68 7.23
N LYS A 112 18.28 -14.68 8.09
CA LYS A 112 18.21 -14.86 9.55
C LYS A 112 16.84 -15.37 9.99
N ALA A 113 15.75 -14.80 9.45
CA ALA A 113 14.39 -15.17 9.78
C ALA A 113 14.10 -16.65 9.45
N LYS A 114 14.66 -17.17 8.38
CA LYS A 114 14.53 -18.59 8.02
C LYS A 114 15.12 -19.54 9.07
N GLY A 115 16.11 -19.10 9.82
CA GLY A 115 16.73 -19.86 10.92
C GLY A 115 16.03 -19.74 12.28
N TYR A 116 15.02 -18.89 12.39
CA TYR A 116 14.31 -18.70 13.66
C TYR A 116 13.22 -19.75 13.89
N LYS A 117 12.84 -19.95 15.16
CA LYS A 117 11.65 -20.74 15.52
C LYS A 117 10.37 -20.01 15.19
N ASP A 118 9.26 -20.74 15.06
CA ASP A 118 8.02 -20.34 14.38
C ASP A 118 7.51 -18.92 14.66
N ASN A 119 7.36 -18.51 15.92
CA ASN A 119 6.82 -17.18 16.24
C ASN A 119 7.76 -16.04 15.83
N LEU A 120 9.06 -16.22 16.03
CA LEU A 120 10.06 -15.22 15.66
C LEU A 120 10.32 -15.24 14.16
N ARG A 121 10.23 -16.43 13.55
CA ARG A 121 10.34 -16.60 12.09
C ARG A 121 9.27 -15.83 11.35
N SER A 122 7.99 -15.95 11.74
CA SER A 122 6.88 -15.25 11.10
C SER A 122 7.10 -13.74 11.14
N ARG A 123 7.42 -13.17 12.31
CA ARG A 123 7.72 -11.73 12.46
C ARG A 123 8.93 -11.30 11.62
N GLY A 124 10.01 -12.07 11.66
CA GLY A 124 11.22 -11.79 10.88
C GLY A 124 10.97 -11.80 9.38
N LEU A 125 10.13 -12.70 8.87
CA LEU A 125 9.75 -12.76 7.47
C LEU A 125 8.93 -11.53 7.05
N VAL A 126 7.89 -11.17 7.79
CA VAL A 126 7.09 -9.95 7.50
C VAL A 126 7.98 -8.72 7.49
N PHE A 127 8.88 -8.59 8.47
CA PHE A 127 9.80 -7.47 8.55
C PHE A 127 10.75 -7.42 7.35
N SER A 128 11.31 -8.56 6.92
CA SER A 128 12.19 -8.62 5.76
C SER A 128 11.46 -8.29 4.45
N TYR A 129 10.21 -8.70 4.28
CA TYR A 129 9.38 -8.34 3.13
C TYR A 129 9.09 -6.84 3.07
N ALA A 130 8.74 -6.23 4.22
CA ALA A 130 8.52 -4.80 4.29
C ALA A 130 9.79 -3.99 3.97
N LEU A 131 10.95 -4.44 4.47
CA LEU A 131 12.24 -3.85 4.12
C LEU A 131 12.55 -3.98 2.64
N ALA A 132 12.28 -5.14 2.03
CA ALA A 132 12.54 -5.38 0.62
C ALA A 132 11.82 -4.35 -0.27
N VAL A 133 10.54 -4.12 -0.03
CA VAL A 133 9.75 -3.11 -0.78
C VAL A 133 10.27 -1.70 -0.51
N SER A 134 10.60 -1.38 0.75
CA SER A 134 11.14 -0.05 1.12
C SER A 134 12.49 0.23 0.48
N GLU A 135 13.35 -0.78 0.37
CA GLU A 135 14.65 -0.69 -0.29
C GLU A 135 14.50 -0.56 -1.81
N GLU A 136 13.53 -1.25 -2.42
CA GLU A 136 13.17 -1.06 -3.82
C GLU A 136 12.67 0.37 -4.08
N ASN A 137 11.78 0.88 -3.24
CA ASN A 137 11.32 2.27 -3.33
C ASN A 137 12.50 3.26 -3.26
N ALA A 138 13.40 3.08 -2.29
CA ALA A 138 14.58 3.93 -2.11
C ALA A 138 15.58 3.87 -3.28
N SER A 139 15.52 2.82 -4.10
CA SER A 139 16.39 2.60 -5.25
C SER A 139 15.76 2.96 -6.59
N GLY A 140 14.54 3.51 -6.59
CA GLY A 140 13.80 3.84 -7.81
C GLY A 140 13.18 2.62 -8.49
N GLY A 141 13.04 1.49 -7.80
CA GLY A 141 12.34 0.31 -8.29
C GLY A 141 10.83 0.52 -8.38
N LYS A 142 10.16 -0.25 -9.25
CA LYS A 142 8.70 -0.21 -9.38
C LYS A 142 8.06 -0.83 -8.12
N ILE A 143 7.31 -0.03 -7.37
CA ILE A 143 6.53 -0.44 -6.20
C ILE A 143 5.07 0.00 -6.34
N VAL A 144 4.20 -0.51 -5.48
CA VAL A 144 2.83 0.00 -5.32
C VAL A 144 2.79 0.94 -4.12
N THR A 145 2.20 2.12 -4.29
CA THR A 145 1.89 3.01 -3.17
C THR A 145 0.69 2.46 -2.39
N ALA A 146 0.88 2.13 -1.10
CA ALA A 146 -0.15 1.50 -0.29
C ALA A 146 -0.15 2.04 1.18
N PRO A 147 -0.73 3.24 1.44
CA PRO A 147 -1.32 4.17 0.48
C PRO A 147 -0.32 5.10 -0.21
N THR A 148 0.91 5.23 0.30
CA THR A 148 1.95 6.15 -0.20
C THR A 148 3.29 5.45 -0.37
N CYS A 149 4.30 6.14 -0.92
CA CYS A 149 5.66 5.61 -1.06
C CYS A 149 6.32 5.30 0.28
N GLY A 150 6.12 6.16 1.31
CA GLY A 150 6.76 5.99 2.62
C GLY A 150 6.27 4.77 3.39
N SER A 151 5.06 4.30 3.11
CA SER A 151 4.45 3.14 3.76
C SER A 151 4.25 1.92 2.84
N CYS A 152 4.81 1.96 1.64
CA CYS A 152 4.60 0.98 0.56
C CYS A 152 4.93 -0.49 0.93
N GLY A 153 5.74 -0.71 1.96
CA GLY A 153 6.15 -2.04 2.40
C GLY A 153 5.13 -2.77 3.27
N VAL A 154 4.18 -2.08 3.91
CA VAL A 154 3.33 -2.66 4.95
C VAL A 154 2.30 -3.65 4.38
N VAL A 155 1.43 -3.19 3.50
CA VAL A 155 0.35 -4.02 2.91
C VAL A 155 0.93 -5.22 2.15
N PRO A 156 1.91 -5.05 1.23
CA PRO A 156 2.43 -6.18 0.50
C PRO A 156 3.12 -7.21 1.39
N ALA A 157 3.87 -6.78 2.42
CA ALA A 157 4.56 -7.70 3.33
C ALA A 157 3.58 -8.59 4.11
N VAL A 158 2.50 -8.00 4.63
CA VAL A 158 1.47 -8.74 5.38
C VAL A 158 0.76 -9.73 4.48
N LEU A 159 0.27 -9.29 3.31
CA LEU A 159 -0.46 -10.15 2.39
C LEU A 159 0.41 -11.27 1.81
N TYR A 160 1.65 -10.96 1.43
CA TYR A 160 2.60 -11.96 0.92
C TYR A 160 2.92 -13.02 1.97
N HIS A 161 3.14 -12.59 3.22
CA HIS A 161 3.36 -13.53 4.32
C HIS A 161 2.15 -14.43 4.55
N LEU A 162 0.95 -13.86 4.60
CA LEU A 162 -0.29 -14.61 4.81
C LEU A 162 -0.56 -15.58 3.65
N GLN A 163 -0.36 -15.16 2.40
CA GLN A 163 -0.49 -16.04 1.25
C GLN A 163 0.45 -17.25 1.35
N LYS A 164 1.74 -17.02 1.63
CA LYS A 164 2.74 -18.09 1.72
C LYS A 164 2.57 -19.00 2.94
N SER A 165 2.12 -18.48 4.07
CA SER A 165 2.02 -19.24 5.32
C SER A 165 0.68 -19.97 5.50
N ARG A 166 -0.38 -19.54 4.79
CA ARG A 166 -1.74 -20.05 4.91
C ARG A 166 -2.32 -20.56 3.60
N ASP A 167 -1.53 -20.51 2.53
CA ASP A 167 -1.92 -20.97 1.19
C ASP A 167 -3.23 -20.34 0.68
N PHE A 168 -3.40 -19.03 0.92
CA PHE A 168 -4.55 -18.31 0.38
C PHE A 168 -4.45 -18.17 -1.14
N SER A 169 -5.56 -18.43 -1.84
CA SER A 169 -5.66 -18.24 -3.28
C SER A 169 -5.53 -16.76 -3.68
N ASP A 170 -5.07 -16.50 -4.89
CA ASP A 170 -4.99 -15.13 -5.44
C ASP A 170 -6.35 -14.43 -5.37
N THR A 171 -7.45 -15.10 -5.67
CA THR A 171 -8.80 -14.53 -5.56
C THR A 171 -9.10 -14.00 -4.14
N ARG A 172 -8.68 -14.72 -3.10
CA ARG A 172 -8.86 -14.25 -1.72
C ARG A 172 -7.98 -13.03 -1.43
N ILE A 173 -6.76 -13.01 -1.94
CA ILE A 173 -5.86 -11.86 -1.80
C ILE A 173 -6.41 -10.63 -2.53
N LEU A 174 -6.93 -10.78 -3.75
CA LEU A 174 -7.52 -9.66 -4.50
C LEU A 174 -8.73 -9.05 -3.76
N ARG A 175 -9.61 -9.89 -3.20
CA ARG A 175 -10.72 -9.42 -2.35
C ARG A 175 -10.23 -8.70 -1.09
N ALA A 176 -9.16 -9.18 -0.47
CA ALA A 176 -8.54 -8.51 0.68
C ALA A 176 -7.88 -7.18 0.28
N LEU A 177 -7.27 -7.10 -0.90
CA LEU A 177 -6.74 -5.84 -1.45
C LEU A 177 -7.85 -4.83 -1.74
N ALA A 178 -8.99 -5.26 -2.27
CA ALA A 178 -10.16 -4.39 -2.47
C ALA A 178 -10.61 -3.77 -1.13
N THR A 179 -10.71 -4.58 -0.07
CA THR A 179 -11.03 -4.10 1.27
C THR A 179 -9.96 -3.15 1.81
N ALA A 180 -8.68 -3.47 1.64
CA ALA A 180 -7.58 -2.58 2.03
C ALA A 180 -7.64 -1.23 1.31
N GLY A 181 -7.89 -1.25 -0.01
CA GLY A 181 -8.05 -0.04 -0.82
C GLY A 181 -9.21 0.82 -0.35
N LEU A 182 -10.35 0.21 -0.02
CA LEU A 182 -11.50 0.90 0.54
C LEU A 182 -11.18 1.63 1.84
N ILE A 183 -10.47 0.98 2.78
CA ILE A 183 -10.01 1.63 4.02
C ILE A 183 -9.11 2.84 3.72
N GLY A 184 -8.15 2.68 2.81
CA GLY A 184 -7.29 3.77 2.37
C GLY A 184 -8.06 4.94 1.75
N ASN A 185 -9.07 4.65 0.93
CA ASN A 185 -9.94 5.66 0.31
C ASN A 185 -10.78 6.43 1.33
N ILE A 186 -11.34 5.74 2.32
CA ILE A 186 -12.11 6.38 3.41
C ILE A 186 -11.22 7.36 4.19
N VAL A 187 -10.00 6.95 4.53
CA VAL A 187 -9.06 7.85 5.23
C VAL A 187 -8.66 9.01 4.33
N LYS A 188 -8.36 8.77 3.05
CA LYS A 188 -8.03 9.82 2.09
C LYS A 188 -9.15 10.85 1.93
N HIS A 189 -10.41 10.40 1.91
CA HIS A 189 -11.58 11.26 1.75
C HIS A 189 -11.84 12.13 2.98
N ASN A 190 -11.73 11.57 4.18
CA ASN A 190 -12.09 12.25 5.43
C ASN A 190 -10.91 12.94 6.14
N ALA A 191 -9.68 12.64 5.74
CA ALA A 191 -8.46 13.15 6.34
C ALA A 191 -7.36 13.25 5.27
N SER A 192 -6.11 12.93 5.65
CA SER A 192 -4.99 12.87 4.70
C SER A 192 -4.20 11.58 4.87
N ILE A 193 -3.75 11.03 3.74
CA ILE A 193 -2.79 9.92 3.69
C ILE A 193 -1.36 10.42 3.48
N SER A 194 -1.16 11.72 3.34
CA SER A 194 0.14 12.32 3.03
C SER A 194 0.98 12.50 4.30
N GLY A 195 2.19 11.97 4.30
CA GLY A 195 3.15 12.23 5.37
C GLY A 195 3.54 13.70 5.50
N ALA A 196 3.39 14.49 4.43
CA ALA A 196 3.66 15.94 4.47
C ALA A 196 2.58 16.73 5.22
N GLU A 197 1.33 16.26 5.19
CA GLU A 197 0.20 16.91 5.86
C GLU A 197 -0.08 16.33 7.25
N ALA A 198 -0.22 15.00 7.31
CA ALA A 198 -0.62 14.30 8.53
C ALA A 198 0.54 13.72 9.35
N GLY A 199 1.77 13.81 8.82
CA GLY A 199 2.96 13.22 9.42
C GLY A 199 3.18 11.75 9.03
N CYS A 200 4.44 11.32 9.07
CA CYS A 200 4.84 9.95 8.67
C CYS A 200 4.14 8.86 9.48
N GLN A 201 3.76 9.14 10.73
CA GLN A 201 3.06 8.17 11.58
C GLN A 201 1.63 7.93 11.14
N ALA A 202 0.90 8.98 10.74
CA ALA A 202 -0.43 8.83 10.17
C ALA A 202 -0.38 8.05 8.86
N GLU A 203 0.60 8.32 8.00
CA GLU A 203 0.85 7.60 6.76
C GLU A 203 1.05 6.09 7.01
N VAL A 204 1.93 5.72 7.93
CA VAL A 204 2.17 4.32 8.31
C VAL A 204 0.96 3.71 9.03
N GLY A 205 0.28 4.50 9.88
CA GLY A 205 -0.95 4.09 10.56
C GLY A 205 -2.04 3.69 9.59
N VAL A 206 -2.24 4.46 8.51
CA VAL A 206 -3.20 4.11 7.44
C VAL A 206 -2.81 2.80 6.76
N ALA A 207 -1.54 2.62 6.39
CA ALA A 207 -1.07 1.37 5.79
C ALA A 207 -1.28 0.16 6.71
N CYS A 208 -1.04 0.33 8.01
CA CYS A 208 -1.29 -0.71 9.01
C CYS A 208 -2.78 -1.03 9.16
N SER A 209 -3.66 -0.02 9.12
CA SER A 209 -5.12 -0.22 9.14
C SER A 209 -5.61 -0.96 7.89
N MET A 210 -5.12 -0.59 6.71
CA MET A 210 -5.37 -1.31 5.45
C MET A 210 -4.94 -2.78 5.55
N ALA A 211 -3.73 -3.05 6.03
CA ALA A 211 -3.21 -4.40 6.19
C ALA A 211 -3.97 -5.21 7.23
N SER A 212 -4.38 -4.58 8.34
CA SER A 212 -5.15 -5.21 9.42
C SER A 212 -6.55 -5.62 8.96
N ALA A 213 -7.24 -4.73 8.23
CA ALA A 213 -8.54 -5.03 7.62
C ALA A 213 -8.45 -6.22 6.65
N ALA A 214 -7.47 -6.18 5.75
CA ALA A 214 -7.22 -7.26 4.79
C ALA A 214 -6.91 -8.60 5.47
N ALA A 215 -6.06 -8.58 6.50
CA ALA A 215 -5.73 -9.77 7.29
C ALA A 215 -6.96 -10.32 8.03
N SER A 216 -7.73 -9.46 8.70
CA SER A 216 -8.98 -9.85 9.36
C SER A 216 -9.95 -10.54 8.41
N GLN A 217 -10.13 -9.98 7.20
CA GLN A 217 -10.96 -10.60 6.16
C GLN A 217 -10.42 -11.97 5.71
N LEU A 218 -9.11 -12.12 5.52
CA LEU A 218 -8.51 -13.40 5.13
C LEU A 218 -8.71 -14.48 6.17
N PHE A 219 -8.75 -14.13 7.45
CA PHE A 219 -9.06 -15.02 8.56
C PHE A 219 -10.56 -15.25 8.78
N GLY A 220 -11.42 -14.71 7.93
CA GLY A 220 -12.87 -14.90 7.99
C GLY A 220 -13.59 -13.99 8.98
N GLY A 221 -12.98 -12.85 9.31
CA GLY A 221 -13.62 -11.84 10.16
C GLY A 221 -14.92 -11.31 9.55
N SER A 222 -15.91 -11.06 10.42
CA SER A 222 -17.13 -10.36 10.03
C SER A 222 -16.85 -8.90 9.66
N PRO A 223 -17.75 -8.20 8.93
CA PRO A 223 -17.58 -6.78 8.64
C PRO A 223 -17.25 -5.94 9.87
N ALA A 224 -17.93 -6.15 10.99
CA ALA A 224 -17.65 -5.45 12.24
C ALA A 224 -16.24 -5.78 12.81
N GLN A 225 -15.75 -7.01 12.66
CA GLN A 225 -14.41 -7.37 13.09
C GLN A 225 -13.32 -6.77 12.17
N ILE A 226 -13.59 -6.67 10.87
CA ILE A 226 -12.70 -6.04 9.90
C ILE A 226 -12.55 -4.55 10.19
N GLU A 227 -13.66 -3.87 10.43
CA GLU A 227 -13.71 -2.47 10.81
C GLU A 227 -12.96 -2.21 12.11
N TYR A 228 -13.30 -2.96 13.16
CA TYR A 228 -12.63 -2.87 14.47
C TYR A 228 -11.12 -3.12 14.40
N ALA A 229 -10.68 -4.06 13.55
CA ALA A 229 -9.26 -4.33 13.34
C ALA A 229 -8.55 -3.12 12.70
N ALA A 230 -9.17 -2.46 11.72
CA ALA A 230 -8.64 -1.27 11.08
C ALA A 230 -8.59 -0.08 12.05
N GLU A 231 -9.65 0.15 12.82
CA GLU A 231 -9.74 1.21 13.84
C GLU A 231 -8.70 1.04 14.93
N THR A 232 -8.60 -0.15 15.52
CA THR A 232 -7.67 -0.44 16.63
C THR A 232 -6.22 -0.13 16.25
N VAL A 233 -5.80 -0.48 15.04
CA VAL A 233 -4.43 -0.23 14.58
C VAL A 233 -4.22 1.24 14.31
N SER A 234 -5.17 1.92 13.69
CA SER A 234 -5.13 3.37 13.45
C SER A 234 -4.97 4.12 14.78
N TYR A 235 -5.81 3.79 15.77
CA TYR A 235 -5.77 4.39 17.10
C TYR A 235 -4.45 4.18 17.82
N THR A 236 -3.90 2.96 17.77
CA THR A 236 -2.64 2.59 18.40
C THR A 236 -1.48 3.40 17.81
N HIS A 237 -1.42 3.54 16.50
CA HIS A 237 -0.37 4.31 15.83
C HIS A 237 -0.49 5.82 16.04
N LEU A 238 -1.70 6.36 16.13
CA LEU A 238 -1.93 7.81 16.32
C LEU A 238 -1.76 8.26 17.78
N ARG A 239 -1.93 7.36 18.76
CA ARG A 239 -1.85 7.69 20.20
C ARG A 239 -0.57 7.23 20.91
N ALA A 240 0.34 6.56 20.22
CA ALA A 240 1.59 6.07 20.83
C ALA A 240 2.62 7.19 21.14
N HIS A 241 2.20 8.45 21.09
CA HIS A 241 3.03 9.64 21.38
C HIS A 241 2.35 10.63 22.27
#